data_7c772c91f72802b99ad648d154ad2289
#
_entry.id   7c772c91f72802b99ad648d154ad2289
#
_cell.length_a   1.000
_cell.length_b   1.000
_cell.length_c   1.000
_cell.angle_alpha   90.00
_cell.angle_beta   90.00
_cell.angle_gamma   90.00
#
_symmetry.space_group_name_H-M   'P 1'
#
loop_
_entity.id
_entity.type
_entity.pdbx_description
1 polymer ?
#
loop_
_entity_poly.entity_id
_entity_poly.type
_entity_poly.pdbx_seq_one_letter_code
_entity_poly.pdbx_strand_id
1 'polypeptide(L)'
;MRAVVQRVASSRVSVDENITGEIERGLLVLLGVTHEDSSADVDYLLEKIVNLRIFEDENEKMNLSLKDINGELLVVSQFTLYGDCRKGRRPNFTNAAKPDLANELYEEFIEKASKQNIKVGTGKFGANMMVELTNEG
;
A
#
# COMPACT_ATOMS: atom_id res chain seq x y z
N MET A 1 -5.59 -6.95 8.53
CA MET A 1 -5.07 -6.09 7.45
C MET A 1 -3.71 -6.60 7.02
N ARG A 2 -3.44 -6.59 5.74
CA ARG A 2 -2.16 -7.02 5.17
C ARG A 2 -1.64 -5.96 4.23
N ALA A 3 -0.32 -5.83 4.20
CA ALA A 3 0.32 -4.95 3.22
C ALA A 3 1.49 -5.66 2.57
N VAL A 4 1.61 -5.49 1.26
CA VAL A 4 2.83 -5.81 0.55
C VAL A 4 3.51 -4.49 0.25
N VAL A 5 4.73 -4.35 0.73
CA VAL A 5 5.49 -3.11 0.67
C VAL A 5 6.66 -3.31 -0.29
N GLN A 6 6.74 -2.43 -1.27
CA GLN A 6 7.75 -2.52 -2.32
C GLN A 6 8.52 -1.20 -2.37
N ARG A 7 9.84 -1.26 -2.22
CA ARG A 7 10.69 -0.09 -2.37
C ARG A 7 10.84 0.23 -3.86
N VAL A 8 10.54 1.47 -4.24
CA VAL A 8 10.50 1.86 -5.66
C VAL A 8 11.28 3.14 -5.93
N ALA A 9 11.85 3.22 -7.12
CA ALA A 9 12.41 4.47 -7.64
C ALA A 9 11.28 5.37 -8.17
N SER A 10 10.21 4.75 -8.69
CA SER A 10 9.00 5.42 -9.13
C SER A 10 7.88 4.40 -9.25
N SER A 11 6.64 4.86 -9.17
CA SER A 11 5.46 4.01 -9.38
C SER A 11 4.27 4.85 -9.76
N ARG A 12 3.34 4.27 -10.51
CA ARG A 12 2.11 4.95 -10.87
C ARG A 12 0.97 3.96 -11.07
N VAL A 13 -0.24 4.46 -10.86
CA VAL A 13 -1.48 3.72 -11.10
C VAL A 13 -2.29 4.44 -12.15
N SER A 14 -2.81 3.71 -13.12
CA SER A 14 -3.72 4.25 -14.11
C SER A 14 -5.00 3.42 -14.18
N VAL A 15 -6.10 4.10 -14.51
CA VAL A 15 -7.41 3.53 -14.74
C VAL A 15 -7.91 4.10 -16.07
N ASP A 16 -8.24 3.24 -17.02
CA ASP A 16 -8.71 3.65 -18.37
C ASP A 16 -7.74 4.68 -18.99
N GLU A 17 -6.43 4.41 -18.89
CA GLU A 17 -5.36 5.24 -19.43
C GLU A 17 -5.15 6.59 -18.72
N ASN A 18 -5.88 6.84 -17.63
CA ASN A 18 -5.71 8.04 -16.83
C ASN A 18 -4.94 7.74 -15.55
N ILE A 19 -3.90 8.50 -15.26
CA ILE A 19 -3.11 8.34 -14.05
C ILE A 19 -3.92 8.85 -12.86
N THR A 20 -4.17 7.96 -11.87
CA THR A 20 -4.88 8.33 -10.64
C THR A 20 -3.92 8.68 -9.51
N GLY A 21 -2.71 8.13 -9.54
CA GLY A 21 -1.69 8.41 -8.55
C GLY A 21 -0.32 8.08 -9.09
N GLU A 22 0.67 8.86 -8.68
CA GLU A 22 2.05 8.71 -9.13
C GLU A 22 3.00 9.19 -8.06
N ILE A 23 4.08 8.47 -7.86
CA ILE A 23 5.14 8.85 -6.93
C ILE A 23 6.51 8.67 -7.56
N GLU A 24 7.48 9.41 -7.02
CA GLU A 24 8.88 9.16 -7.25
C GLU A 24 9.40 8.22 -6.16
N ARG A 25 10.64 8.35 -5.73
CA ARG A 25 11.26 7.44 -4.77
C ARG A 25 10.42 7.29 -3.49
N GLY A 26 10.17 6.06 -3.12
CA GLY A 26 9.42 5.76 -1.90
C GLY A 26 8.92 4.33 -1.86
N LEU A 27 7.68 4.16 -1.44
CA LEU A 27 7.07 2.84 -1.28
C LEU A 27 5.77 2.73 -2.06
N LEU A 28 5.63 1.63 -2.79
CA LEU A 28 4.35 1.15 -3.28
C LEU A 28 3.80 0.20 -2.21
N VAL A 29 2.59 0.44 -1.76
CA VAL A 29 1.91 -0.39 -0.76
C VAL A 29 0.63 -0.94 -1.36
N LEU A 30 0.55 -2.27 -1.45
CA LEU A 30 -0.68 -2.97 -1.77
C LEU A 30 -1.34 -3.31 -0.44
N LEU A 31 -2.57 -2.84 -0.23
CA LEU A 31 -3.26 -2.92 1.06
C LEU A 31 -4.51 -3.76 0.97
N GLY A 32 -4.57 -4.83 1.78
CA GLY A 32 -5.75 -5.69 1.90
C GLY A 32 -6.39 -5.57 3.27
N VAL A 33 -7.72 -5.66 3.30
CA VAL A 33 -8.53 -5.54 4.52
C VAL A 33 -9.29 -6.85 4.75
N THR A 34 -9.36 -7.31 5.98
CA THR A 34 -10.16 -8.49 6.36
C THR A 34 -11.32 -8.09 7.26
N HIS A 35 -12.24 -9.04 7.51
CA HIS A 35 -13.56 -8.79 8.13
C HIS A 35 -13.52 -8.11 9.50
N GLU A 36 -12.52 -8.40 10.32
CA GLU A 36 -12.47 -7.91 11.70
C GLU A 36 -11.55 -6.71 11.87
N ASP A 37 -11.04 -6.16 10.78
CA ASP A 37 -10.17 -5.00 10.86
C ASP A 37 -10.92 -3.76 11.33
N SER A 38 -10.18 -2.89 12.01
CA SER A 38 -10.69 -1.64 12.56
C SER A 38 -9.65 -0.55 12.41
N SER A 39 -9.97 0.65 12.88
CA SER A 39 -9.03 1.78 12.90
C SER A 39 -7.73 1.45 13.63
N ALA A 40 -7.76 0.57 14.63
CA ALA A 40 -6.56 0.14 15.35
C ALA A 40 -5.57 -0.56 14.40
N ASP A 41 -6.08 -1.35 13.46
CA ASP A 41 -5.24 -2.03 12.47
C ASP A 41 -4.64 -1.03 11.47
N VAL A 42 -5.42 -0.03 11.07
CA VAL A 42 -4.93 1.06 10.22
C VAL A 42 -3.78 1.79 10.90
N ASP A 43 -3.97 2.19 12.16
CA ASP A 43 -2.97 2.94 12.92
C ASP A 43 -1.67 2.12 13.09
N TYR A 44 -1.82 0.86 13.45
CA TYR A 44 -0.67 -0.03 13.64
C TYR A 44 0.13 -0.21 12.35
N LEU A 45 -0.56 -0.52 11.26
CA LEU A 45 0.11 -0.83 10.01
C LEU A 45 0.75 0.41 9.37
N LEU A 46 0.06 1.55 9.43
CA LEU A 46 0.60 2.81 8.94
C LEU A 46 1.87 3.21 9.69
N GLU A 47 1.81 3.16 11.03
CA GLU A 47 2.96 3.46 11.88
C GLU A 47 4.15 2.56 11.53
N LYS A 48 3.89 1.29 11.33
CA LYS A 48 4.91 0.32 10.96
C LYS A 48 5.53 0.67 9.61
N ILE A 49 4.70 0.89 8.59
CA ILE A 49 5.17 1.11 7.21
C ILE A 49 6.05 2.37 7.10
N VAL A 50 5.60 3.49 7.66
CA VAL A 50 6.32 4.76 7.48
C VAL A 50 7.63 4.81 8.28
N ASN A 51 7.78 3.93 9.26
CA ASN A 51 8.96 3.86 10.11
C ASN A 51 9.86 2.65 9.84
N LEU A 52 9.49 1.76 8.92
CA LEU A 52 10.38 0.66 8.54
C LEU A 52 11.70 1.21 8.00
N ARG A 53 12.80 0.70 8.56
CA ARG A 53 14.14 1.17 8.23
C ARG A 53 14.71 0.36 7.07
N ILE A 54 14.11 0.50 5.90
CA ILE A 54 14.41 -0.29 4.70
C ILE A 54 15.05 0.51 3.56
N PHE A 55 15.40 1.76 3.81
CA PHE A 55 16.17 2.56 2.86
C PHE A 55 17.62 2.64 3.31
N GLU A 56 18.52 2.61 2.34
CA GLU A 56 19.94 2.58 2.64
C GLU A 56 20.46 3.92 3.15
N ASP A 57 21.36 3.84 4.13
CA ASP A 57 22.10 4.99 4.64
C ASP A 57 23.41 5.19 3.84
N GLU A 58 24.28 6.10 4.32
CA GLU A 58 25.56 6.40 3.70
C GLU A 58 26.50 5.20 3.62
N ASN A 59 26.28 4.19 4.46
CA ASN A 59 27.08 2.97 4.50
C ASN A 59 26.43 1.80 3.75
N GLU A 60 25.42 2.10 2.93
CA GLU A 60 24.66 1.11 2.16
C GLU A 60 23.96 0.07 3.02
N LYS A 61 23.58 0.45 4.26
CA LYS A 61 22.84 -0.42 5.17
C LYS A 61 21.40 0.05 5.28
N MET A 62 20.48 -0.90 5.31
CA MET A 62 19.06 -0.61 5.56
C MET A 62 18.91 0.00 6.95
N ASN A 63 18.73 1.29 7.02
CA ASN A 63 18.73 2.04 8.27
C ASN A 63 17.77 3.22 8.30
N LEU A 64 17.33 3.71 7.15
CA LEU A 64 16.49 4.89 7.07
C LEU A 64 15.05 4.51 6.72
N SER A 65 14.11 5.24 7.32
CA SER A 65 12.67 5.07 7.06
C SER A 65 12.21 5.94 5.88
N LEU A 66 10.97 5.72 5.46
CA LEU A 66 10.33 6.57 4.46
C LEU A 66 10.37 8.05 4.90
N LYS A 67 10.08 8.29 6.18
CA LYS A 67 10.11 9.65 6.73
C LYS A 67 11.51 10.26 6.70
N ASP A 68 12.53 9.47 7.02
CA ASP A 68 13.91 9.94 7.04
C ASP A 68 14.38 10.43 5.68
N ILE A 69 13.95 9.78 4.61
CA ILE A 69 14.37 10.11 3.25
C ILE A 69 13.42 11.08 2.55
N ASN A 70 12.38 11.55 3.22
CA ASN A 70 11.29 12.34 2.61
C ASN A 70 10.71 11.64 1.37
N GLY A 71 10.54 10.32 1.47
CA GLY A 71 10.00 9.53 0.39
C GLY A 71 8.49 9.69 0.24
N GLU A 72 7.98 9.16 -0.85
CA GLU A 72 6.57 9.24 -1.22
C GLU A 72 5.90 7.88 -1.09
N LEU A 73 4.59 7.88 -0.92
CA LEU A 73 3.81 6.68 -0.67
C LEU A 73 2.71 6.53 -1.71
N LEU A 74 2.65 5.39 -2.39
CA LEU A 74 1.55 5.07 -3.30
C LEU A 74 0.77 3.90 -2.70
N VAL A 75 -0.50 4.11 -2.37
CA VAL A 75 -1.34 3.12 -1.70
C VAL A 75 -2.42 2.62 -2.65
N VAL A 76 -2.40 1.32 -2.90
CA VAL A 76 -3.33 0.66 -3.81
C VAL A 76 -4.11 -0.41 -3.04
N SER A 77 -5.43 -0.37 -3.13
CA SER A 77 -6.27 -1.40 -2.53
C SER A 77 -6.12 -2.72 -3.30
N GLN A 78 -5.91 -3.83 -2.58
CA GLN A 78 -5.67 -5.14 -3.17
C GLN A 78 -6.32 -6.24 -2.31
N PHE A 79 -7.60 -6.53 -2.54
CA PHE A 79 -8.30 -7.55 -1.76
C PHE A 79 -7.71 -8.96 -1.95
N THR A 80 -7.08 -9.20 -3.10
CA THR A 80 -6.52 -10.51 -3.43
C THR A 80 -5.34 -10.92 -2.53
N LEU A 81 -4.84 -10.00 -1.69
CA LEU A 81 -3.86 -10.35 -0.66
C LEU A 81 -4.44 -11.37 0.34
N TYR A 82 -5.77 -11.48 0.43
CA TYR A 82 -6.45 -12.48 1.24
C TYR A 82 -6.86 -13.71 0.44
N GLY A 83 -6.26 -13.91 -0.72
CA GLY A 83 -6.48 -15.11 -1.51
C GLY A 83 -5.93 -16.35 -0.80
N ASP A 84 -6.75 -17.39 -0.73
CA ASP A 84 -6.36 -18.68 -0.18
C ASP A 84 -6.26 -19.69 -1.33
N CYS A 85 -5.05 -20.18 -1.58
CA CYS A 85 -4.75 -21.09 -2.69
C CYS A 85 -4.49 -22.53 -2.22
N ARG A 86 -4.80 -22.85 -0.97
CA ARG A 86 -4.45 -24.15 -0.40
C ARG A 86 -5.20 -25.32 -1.01
N LYS A 87 -6.40 -25.08 -1.56
CA LYS A 87 -7.23 -26.12 -2.16
C LYS A 87 -7.57 -25.78 -3.59
N GLY A 88 -7.36 -26.73 -4.50
CA GLY A 88 -7.71 -26.56 -5.90
C GLY A 88 -6.89 -25.52 -6.62
N ARG A 89 -7.41 -25.05 -7.76
CA ARG A 89 -6.72 -24.09 -8.63
C ARG A 89 -7.40 -22.73 -8.70
N ARG A 90 -8.51 -22.55 -7.99
CA ARG A 90 -9.19 -21.26 -7.88
C ARG A 90 -8.90 -20.67 -6.52
N PRO A 91 -8.30 -19.48 -6.46
CA PRO A 91 -8.11 -18.80 -5.18
C PRO A 91 -9.47 -18.52 -4.52
N ASN A 92 -9.50 -18.64 -3.20
CA ASN A 92 -10.69 -18.33 -2.40
C ASN A 92 -10.44 -16.99 -1.70
N PHE A 93 -11.35 -16.03 -1.87
CA PHE A 93 -11.23 -14.69 -1.32
C PHE A 93 -12.21 -14.40 -0.17
N THR A 94 -12.75 -15.44 0.46
CA THR A 94 -13.74 -15.25 1.53
C THR A 94 -13.20 -14.52 2.75
N ASN A 95 -11.88 -14.51 2.94
CA ASN A 95 -11.25 -13.78 4.05
C ASN A 95 -11.06 -12.28 3.77
N ALA A 96 -11.30 -11.84 2.55
CA ALA A 96 -11.27 -10.41 2.23
C ALA A 96 -12.54 -9.75 2.76
N ALA A 97 -12.40 -8.56 3.35
CA ALA A 97 -13.54 -7.77 3.80
C ALA A 97 -14.42 -7.39 2.61
N LYS A 98 -15.72 -7.17 2.89
CA LYS A 98 -16.64 -6.67 1.89
C LYS A 98 -16.24 -5.26 1.46
N PRO A 99 -16.62 -4.83 0.24
CA PRO A 99 -16.18 -3.54 -0.31
C PRO A 99 -16.41 -2.34 0.60
N ASP A 100 -17.54 -2.28 1.30
CA ASP A 100 -17.86 -1.13 2.17
C ASP A 100 -16.82 -0.95 3.28
N LEU A 101 -16.56 -2.00 4.05
CA LEU A 101 -15.56 -1.95 5.11
C LEU A 101 -14.15 -1.74 4.54
N ALA A 102 -13.83 -2.45 3.48
CA ALA A 102 -12.51 -2.36 2.86
C ALA A 102 -12.22 -0.93 2.37
N ASN A 103 -13.20 -0.30 1.72
CA ASN A 103 -13.02 1.07 1.23
C ASN A 103 -12.93 2.07 2.39
N GLU A 104 -13.76 1.89 3.42
CA GLU A 104 -13.73 2.76 4.61
C GLU A 104 -12.34 2.78 5.24
N LEU A 105 -11.74 1.61 5.48
CA LEU A 105 -10.43 1.51 6.11
C LEU A 105 -9.30 1.92 5.17
N TYR A 106 -9.44 1.66 3.87
CA TYR A 106 -8.50 2.13 2.86
C TYR A 106 -8.44 3.66 2.85
N GLU A 107 -9.60 4.32 2.83
CA GLU A 107 -9.70 5.78 2.86
C GLU A 107 -9.11 6.36 4.15
N GLU A 108 -9.38 5.70 5.28
CA GLU A 108 -8.83 6.10 6.58
C GLU A 108 -7.29 6.02 6.58
N PHE A 109 -6.74 4.95 6.01
CA PHE A 109 -5.30 4.79 5.90
C PHE A 109 -4.68 5.95 5.11
N ILE A 110 -5.26 6.28 3.96
CA ILE A 110 -4.81 7.36 3.10
C ILE A 110 -4.86 8.71 3.81
N GLU A 111 -5.99 8.99 4.47
CA GLU A 111 -6.18 10.25 5.19
C GLU A 111 -5.13 10.42 6.28
N LYS A 112 -4.92 9.39 7.09
CA LYS A 112 -3.95 9.42 8.18
C LYS A 112 -2.51 9.52 7.66
N ALA A 113 -2.19 8.84 6.57
CA ALA A 113 -0.87 8.93 5.94
C ALA A 113 -0.61 10.36 5.45
N SER A 114 -1.60 10.98 4.81
CA SER A 114 -1.50 12.34 4.28
C SER A 114 -1.23 13.38 5.38
N LYS A 115 -1.67 13.12 6.60
CA LYS A 115 -1.47 14.01 7.74
C LYS A 115 -0.05 13.96 8.31
N GLN A 116 0.81 13.07 7.80
CA GLN A 116 2.17 12.89 8.33
C GLN A 116 3.25 13.58 7.48
N ASN A 117 2.87 14.60 6.70
CA ASN A 117 3.78 15.31 5.78
C ASN A 117 4.43 14.38 4.74
N ILE A 118 3.68 13.36 4.33
CA ILE A 118 4.10 12.43 3.29
C ILE A 118 3.23 12.69 2.06
N LYS A 119 3.85 12.80 0.89
CA LYS A 119 3.09 12.85 -0.35
C LYS A 119 2.49 11.48 -0.59
N VAL A 120 1.16 11.38 -0.69
CA VAL A 120 0.43 10.13 -0.88
C VAL A 120 -0.29 10.13 -2.22
N GLY A 121 0.07 9.18 -3.07
CA GLY A 121 -0.69 8.89 -4.28
C GLY A 121 -1.62 7.71 -4.01
N THR A 122 -2.72 7.63 -4.76
CA THR A 122 -3.72 6.57 -4.57
C THR A 122 -4.18 6.00 -5.91
N GLY A 123 -4.69 4.76 -5.86
CA GLY A 123 -5.45 4.21 -6.95
C GLY A 123 -6.91 4.63 -6.85
N LYS A 124 -7.78 3.89 -7.52
CA LYS A 124 -9.23 4.09 -7.45
C LYS A 124 -9.85 2.79 -6.96
N PHE A 125 -10.44 2.83 -5.77
CA PHE A 125 -11.01 1.63 -5.15
C PHE A 125 -12.05 0.96 -6.07
N GLY A 126 -11.93 -0.35 -6.22
CA GLY A 126 -12.85 -1.14 -7.02
C GLY A 126 -12.65 -1.07 -8.53
N ALA A 127 -11.76 -0.22 -9.02
CA ALA A 127 -11.50 -0.12 -10.44
C ALA A 127 -10.47 -1.16 -10.91
N ASN A 128 -10.46 -1.40 -12.22
CA ASN A 128 -9.40 -2.19 -12.83
C ASN A 128 -8.18 -1.27 -13.00
N MET A 129 -7.15 -1.52 -12.20
CA MET A 129 -5.99 -0.65 -12.13
C MET A 129 -4.77 -1.30 -12.80
N MET A 130 -4.03 -0.48 -13.55
CA MET A 130 -2.71 -0.85 -14.06
C MET A 130 -1.69 -0.19 -13.16
N VAL A 131 -0.86 -1.02 -12.50
CA VAL A 131 0.16 -0.54 -11.58
C VAL A 131 1.52 -0.76 -12.20
N GLU A 132 2.24 0.33 -12.42
CA GLU A 132 3.61 0.29 -12.94
C GLU A 132 4.57 0.69 -11.82
N LEU A 133 5.70 0.03 -11.75
CA LEU A 133 6.71 0.35 -10.75
C LEU A 133 8.11 0.04 -11.26
N THR A 134 9.06 0.84 -10.82
CA THR A 134 10.47 0.51 -10.96
C THR A 134 10.95 0.08 -9.60
N ASN A 135 11.17 -1.22 -9.44
CA ASN A 135 11.59 -1.80 -8.18
C ASN A 135 13.03 -1.43 -7.88
N GLU A 136 13.26 -0.93 -6.68
CA GLU A 136 14.61 -0.65 -6.17
C GLU A 136 14.93 -1.74 -5.15
N GLY A 137 15.30 -2.88 -5.68
CA GLY A 137 15.48 -4.12 -4.92
C GLY A 137 16.74 -4.24 -4.11
#